data_bae1d86a1233a509d35e3c1b6a836a4a
#
_entry.id   bae1d86a1233a509d35e3c1b6a836a4a
#
_cell.length_a   1.000
_cell.length_b   1.000
_cell.length_c   1.000
_cell.angle_alpha   90.00
_cell.angle_beta   90.00
_cell.angle_gamma   90.00
#
_symmetry.space_group_name_H-M   'P 1'
#
loop_
_entity.id
_entity.type
_entity.pdbx_description
1 polymer ?
#
loop_
_entity_poly.entity_id
_entity_poly.type
_entity_poly.pdbx_seq_one_letter_code
_entity_poly.pdbx_strand_id
1 'polypeptide(L)'
;MQRTIRLAISTCPNDTFAFHALINRLIDWRGLDFQMELLDIQTLNERLLEGSLDVAKTSFHTALLLAKEYGVFSSGSALGFGVGPLLLSSRQDSRPSHVEQLTLCPGQHTTATLLFRLFHPHTTRVKQVVFSEIMPALQRKEADFGVCIHEGRFTWQDAGLYLVEDLGTRWEETTKAPLPLGGIIGAFALGMETLQQVQELIRESLLYALEHPDAPLPTMRKYAQEFNDEVLKKHVELYVNQWTVDLGQVGKNALAELSRRAAEVGLLTQETELKTIES
;
A
#
# COMPACT_ATOMS: atom_id res chain seq x y z
N MET A 1 13.91 -13.86 27.91
CA MET A 1 12.53 -14.00 27.37
C MET A 1 12.56 -13.53 25.93
N GLN A 2 12.08 -14.35 25.03
CA GLN A 2 11.96 -13.98 23.62
C GLN A 2 10.92 -12.86 23.50
N ARG A 3 11.26 -11.77 22.80
CA ARG A 3 10.35 -10.63 22.62
C ARG A 3 9.29 -11.02 21.60
N THR A 4 8.01 -10.86 21.94
CA THR A 4 6.91 -10.99 20.99
C THR A 4 6.97 -9.85 19.97
N ILE A 5 6.96 -10.16 18.69
CA ILE A 5 6.98 -9.19 17.57
C ILE A 5 5.55 -8.76 17.26
N ARG A 6 5.26 -7.46 17.38
CA ARG A 6 3.97 -6.88 16.98
C ARG A 6 3.97 -6.69 15.48
N LEU A 7 3.32 -7.62 14.77
CA LEU A 7 3.23 -7.64 13.31
C LEU A 7 1.82 -7.29 12.87
N ALA A 8 1.68 -6.31 11.98
CA ALA A 8 0.39 -5.96 11.42
C ALA A 8 0.44 -5.83 9.89
N ILE A 9 -0.58 -6.37 9.22
CA ILE A 9 -0.72 -6.29 7.77
C ILE A 9 -2.07 -5.71 7.39
N SER A 10 -2.23 -5.34 6.11
CA SER A 10 -3.52 -4.86 5.65
C SER A 10 -4.53 -5.99 5.43
N THR A 11 -5.80 -5.65 5.44
CA THR A 11 -6.88 -6.57 5.08
C THR A 11 -7.00 -6.80 3.58
N CYS A 12 -6.14 -6.16 2.77
CA CYS A 12 -6.17 -6.26 1.31
C CYS A 12 -5.85 -7.68 0.82
N PRO A 13 -6.47 -8.11 -0.29
CA PRO A 13 -6.27 -9.45 -0.84
C PRO A 13 -4.81 -9.82 -1.12
N ASN A 14 -4.00 -8.89 -1.65
CA ASN A 14 -2.58 -9.15 -1.91
C ASN A 14 -1.77 -9.42 -0.63
N ASP A 15 -2.07 -8.73 0.49
CA ASP A 15 -1.37 -8.94 1.75
C ASP A 15 -1.85 -10.21 2.45
N THR A 16 -3.17 -10.46 2.50
CA THR A 16 -3.73 -11.69 3.07
C THR A 16 -3.35 -12.92 2.26
N PHE A 17 -3.13 -12.78 0.93
CA PHE A 17 -2.53 -13.81 0.09
C PHE A 17 -1.09 -14.09 0.50
N ALA A 18 -0.23 -13.06 0.50
CA ALA A 18 1.19 -13.20 0.77
C ALA A 18 1.49 -13.73 2.19
N PHE A 19 0.70 -13.35 3.16
CA PHE A 19 0.86 -13.74 4.57
C PHE A 19 0.04 -14.96 4.99
N HIS A 20 -0.66 -15.61 4.06
CA HIS A 20 -1.53 -16.74 4.37
C HIS A 20 -0.83 -17.84 5.19
N ALA A 21 0.34 -18.30 4.75
CA ALA A 21 1.03 -19.38 5.42
C ALA A 21 1.57 -18.96 6.80
N LEU A 22 2.02 -17.71 6.93
CA LEU A 22 2.48 -17.17 8.21
C LEU A 22 1.31 -17.02 9.20
N ILE A 23 0.16 -16.46 8.77
CA ILE A 23 -1.03 -16.28 9.61
C ILE A 23 -1.57 -17.62 10.12
N ASN A 24 -1.62 -18.64 9.25
CA ASN A 24 -2.20 -19.95 9.58
C ASN A 24 -1.19 -20.94 10.14
N ARG A 25 0.05 -20.53 10.44
CA ARG A 25 1.13 -21.37 10.95
C ARG A 25 1.42 -22.59 10.07
N LEU A 26 1.37 -22.41 8.76
CA LEU A 26 1.70 -23.46 7.78
C LEU A 26 3.20 -23.56 7.52
N ILE A 27 3.97 -22.61 8.03
CA ILE A 27 5.44 -22.55 8.02
C ILE A 27 5.95 -22.48 9.45
N ASP A 28 7.18 -22.97 9.67
CA ASP A 28 7.83 -22.92 10.98
C ASP A 28 8.29 -21.47 11.28
N TRP A 29 7.85 -20.91 12.39
CA TRP A 29 8.24 -19.55 12.82
C TRP A 29 9.67 -19.47 13.38
N ARG A 30 10.41 -20.58 13.36
CA ARG A 30 11.84 -20.66 13.76
C ARG A 30 12.11 -20.10 15.16
N GLY A 31 11.16 -20.34 16.06
CA GLY A 31 11.25 -19.87 17.44
C GLY A 31 10.84 -18.41 17.64
N LEU A 32 10.52 -17.62 16.61
CA LEU A 32 9.95 -16.30 16.77
C LEU A 32 8.51 -16.39 17.33
N ASP A 33 8.07 -15.33 18.02
CA ASP A 33 6.70 -15.19 18.50
C ASP A 33 6.08 -13.93 17.93
N PHE A 34 4.87 -14.03 17.31
CA PHE A 34 4.19 -12.94 16.68
C PHE A 34 2.82 -12.68 17.29
N GLN A 35 2.57 -11.42 17.64
CA GLN A 35 1.23 -10.89 17.83
C GLN A 35 0.80 -10.26 16.52
N MET A 36 -0.16 -10.91 15.80
CA MET A 36 -0.60 -10.47 14.48
C MET A 36 -1.93 -9.75 14.53
N GLU A 37 -2.01 -8.63 13.79
CA GLU A 37 -3.23 -7.85 13.59
C GLU A 37 -3.43 -7.58 12.09
N LEU A 38 -4.71 -7.48 11.67
CA LEU A 38 -5.08 -7.08 10.32
C LEU A 38 -5.94 -5.82 10.41
N LEU A 39 -5.46 -4.74 9.78
CA LEU A 39 -6.02 -3.39 9.91
C LEU A 39 -6.11 -2.73 8.52
N ASP A 40 -6.84 -1.63 8.40
CA ASP A 40 -6.77 -0.81 7.19
C ASP A 40 -5.43 -0.06 7.08
N ILE A 41 -5.08 0.34 5.85
CA ILE A 41 -3.76 0.92 5.58
C ILE A 41 -3.52 2.25 6.30
N GLN A 42 -4.57 3.05 6.52
CA GLN A 42 -4.41 4.33 7.22
C GLN A 42 -4.14 4.09 8.71
N THR A 43 -4.88 3.18 9.34
CA THR A 43 -4.64 2.77 10.74
C THR A 43 -3.24 2.18 10.92
N LEU A 44 -2.75 1.37 9.96
CA LEU A 44 -1.37 0.86 9.97
C LEU A 44 -0.35 1.98 9.93
N ASN A 45 -0.53 2.95 9.02
CA ASN A 45 0.35 4.10 8.89
C ASN A 45 0.39 4.93 10.19
N GLU A 46 -0.76 5.18 10.81
CA GLU A 46 -0.88 5.93 12.08
C GLU A 46 -0.18 5.21 13.23
N ARG A 47 -0.44 3.91 13.39
CA ARG A 47 0.18 3.10 14.44
C ARG A 47 1.71 2.95 14.29
N LEU A 48 2.21 2.94 13.06
CA LEU A 48 3.66 2.98 12.80
C LEU A 48 4.26 4.32 13.20
N LEU A 49 3.60 5.44 12.87
CA LEU A 49 4.03 6.78 13.28
C LEU A 49 4.01 6.95 14.81
N GLU A 50 3.13 6.24 15.51
CA GLU A 50 3.09 6.18 16.99
C GLU A 50 4.14 5.22 17.58
N GLY A 51 4.87 4.45 16.76
CA GLY A 51 5.84 3.45 17.22
C GLY A 51 5.22 2.22 17.91
N SER A 52 3.93 1.96 17.66
CA SER A 52 3.19 0.88 18.32
C SER A 52 3.34 -0.48 17.64
N LEU A 53 4.00 -0.57 16.47
CA LEU A 53 4.23 -1.78 15.67
C LEU A 53 5.72 -1.99 15.43
N ASP A 54 6.15 -3.25 15.47
CA ASP A 54 7.55 -3.63 15.22
C ASP A 54 7.78 -3.99 13.74
N VAL A 55 6.80 -4.65 13.11
CA VAL A 55 6.78 -5.01 11.68
C VAL A 55 5.39 -4.71 11.14
N ALA A 56 5.29 -3.98 10.05
CA ALA A 56 3.97 -3.76 9.47
C ALA A 56 3.99 -3.46 7.97
N LYS A 57 2.84 -3.75 7.34
CA LYS A 57 2.49 -3.16 6.04
C LYS A 57 2.31 -1.67 6.20
N THR A 58 2.82 -0.92 5.23
CA THR A 58 2.68 0.53 5.20
C THR A 58 2.65 1.07 3.77
N SER A 59 2.14 2.27 3.61
CA SER A 59 2.32 3.04 2.38
C SER A 59 3.77 3.52 2.28
N PHE A 60 4.35 3.55 1.08
CA PHE A 60 5.73 4.04 0.95
C PHE A 60 5.89 5.51 1.32
N HIS A 61 4.84 6.32 1.27
CA HIS A 61 4.87 7.67 1.85
C HIS A 61 5.20 7.63 3.36
N THR A 62 4.52 6.78 4.13
CA THR A 62 4.82 6.60 5.57
C THR A 62 6.20 5.99 5.78
N ALA A 63 6.60 5.00 4.97
CA ALA A 63 7.95 4.42 5.06
C ALA A 63 9.05 5.48 4.92
N LEU A 64 8.89 6.42 3.99
CA LEU A 64 9.84 7.54 3.80
C LEU A 64 9.91 8.46 5.04
N LEU A 65 8.80 8.68 5.73
CA LEU A 65 8.78 9.46 6.98
C LEU A 65 9.50 8.74 8.12
N LEU A 66 9.50 7.41 8.11
CA LEU A 66 10.05 6.54 9.16
C LEU A 66 11.42 5.90 8.81
N ALA A 67 12.07 6.35 7.75
CA ALA A 67 13.28 5.71 7.21
C ALA A 67 14.50 5.67 8.16
N LYS A 68 14.49 6.47 9.22
CA LYS A 68 15.55 6.45 10.26
C LYS A 68 15.35 5.31 11.25
N GLU A 69 14.11 4.94 11.53
CA GLU A 69 13.72 3.97 12.54
C GLU A 69 13.39 2.59 11.96
N TYR A 70 13.00 2.54 10.67
CA TYR A 70 12.54 1.33 10.00
C TYR A 70 13.27 1.09 8.68
N GLY A 71 13.46 -0.18 8.35
CA GLY A 71 13.91 -0.64 7.02
C GLY A 71 12.77 -1.32 6.25
N VAL A 72 12.85 -1.31 4.93
CA VAL A 72 11.91 -1.99 4.03
C VAL A 72 12.39 -3.41 3.79
N PHE A 73 11.52 -4.41 4.01
CA PHE A 73 11.80 -5.78 3.62
C PHE A 73 11.83 -5.93 2.11
N SER A 74 12.74 -6.74 1.59
CA SER A 74 12.84 -7.01 0.16
C SER A 74 11.63 -7.75 -0.40
N SER A 75 10.92 -8.52 0.44
CA SER A 75 9.66 -9.18 0.08
C SER A 75 8.43 -8.47 0.67
N GLY A 76 7.28 -8.59 0.00
CA GLY A 76 5.99 -8.07 0.46
C GLY A 76 5.62 -6.68 -0.09
N SER A 77 6.39 -6.15 -1.04
CA SER A 77 6.09 -4.87 -1.69
C SER A 77 4.95 -4.99 -2.70
N ALA A 78 4.05 -4.00 -2.69
CA ALA A 78 3.10 -3.71 -3.76
C ALA A 78 3.69 -2.59 -4.62
N LEU A 79 4.21 -2.97 -5.78
CA LEU A 79 4.89 -2.10 -6.74
C LEU A 79 4.65 -2.67 -8.13
N GLY A 80 4.39 -1.80 -9.12
CA GLY A 80 4.13 -2.29 -10.47
C GLY A 80 3.73 -1.19 -11.45
N PHE A 81 3.38 -1.65 -12.65
CA PHE A 81 2.75 -0.85 -13.69
C PHE A 81 1.25 -1.12 -13.72
N GLY A 82 0.44 -0.09 -14.00
CA GLY A 82 -1.01 -0.20 -14.03
C GLY A 82 -1.67 -0.38 -12.65
N VAL A 83 -0.94 -0.17 -11.55
CA VAL A 83 -1.39 -0.42 -10.17
C VAL A 83 -1.85 0.83 -9.43
N GLY A 84 -1.82 2.00 -10.07
CA GLY A 84 -1.99 3.28 -9.41
C GLY A 84 -3.41 3.60 -8.95
N PRO A 85 -3.54 4.58 -8.05
CA PRO A 85 -4.84 5.11 -7.65
C PRO A 85 -5.50 5.85 -8.81
N LEU A 86 -6.84 5.82 -8.82
CA LEU A 86 -7.67 6.53 -9.79
C LEU A 86 -8.25 7.79 -9.17
N LEU A 87 -8.16 8.90 -9.86
CA LEU A 87 -8.93 10.10 -9.56
C LEU A 87 -10.28 9.99 -10.25
N LEU A 88 -11.35 9.94 -9.49
CA LEU A 88 -12.72 9.75 -9.96
C LEU A 88 -13.59 10.97 -9.65
N SER A 89 -14.70 11.12 -10.41
CA SER A 89 -15.75 12.09 -10.17
C SER A 89 -17.13 11.48 -10.46
N SER A 90 -18.18 12.04 -9.87
CA SER A 90 -19.58 11.74 -10.26
C SER A 90 -20.04 12.55 -11.49
N ARG A 91 -19.19 13.42 -12.03
CA ARG A 91 -19.50 14.27 -13.20
C ARG A 91 -18.49 14.00 -14.30
N GLN A 92 -19.01 13.81 -15.51
CA GLN A 92 -18.19 13.68 -16.71
C GLN A 92 -17.41 14.99 -16.98
N ASP A 93 -16.22 14.88 -17.56
CA ASP A 93 -15.36 15.97 -17.99
C ASP A 93 -14.95 16.98 -16.88
N SER A 94 -15.08 16.56 -15.61
CA SER A 94 -14.64 17.36 -14.45
C SER A 94 -13.12 17.34 -14.32
N ARG A 95 -12.54 18.46 -13.85
CA ARG A 95 -11.10 18.57 -13.58
C ARG A 95 -10.84 19.31 -12.27
N PRO A 96 -9.83 18.90 -11.47
CA PRO A 96 -9.37 19.65 -10.32
C PRO A 96 -8.75 20.98 -10.76
N SER A 97 -9.42 22.11 -10.51
CA SER A 97 -8.98 23.41 -10.99
C SER A 97 -9.26 24.57 -10.03
N HIS A 98 -10.05 24.35 -8.99
CA HIS A 98 -10.48 25.39 -8.06
C HIS A 98 -10.41 24.95 -6.62
N VAL A 99 -9.88 25.80 -5.75
CA VAL A 99 -9.75 25.54 -4.29
C VAL A 99 -11.10 25.35 -3.57
N GLU A 100 -12.21 25.77 -4.18
CA GLU A 100 -13.55 25.49 -3.64
C GLU A 100 -14.00 24.04 -3.86
N GLN A 101 -13.43 23.35 -4.85
CA GLN A 101 -13.72 21.95 -5.08
C GLN A 101 -13.14 21.08 -3.95
N LEU A 102 -13.81 19.98 -3.65
CA LEU A 102 -13.42 19.03 -2.60
C LEU A 102 -12.95 17.74 -3.23
N THR A 103 -11.72 17.31 -2.86
CA THR A 103 -11.19 15.98 -3.16
C THR A 103 -11.11 15.14 -1.89
N LEU A 104 -11.70 13.94 -1.93
CA LEU A 104 -11.54 12.94 -0.87
C LEU A 104 -10.30 12.10 -1.14
N CYS A 105 -9.47 11.91 -0.12
CA CYS A 105 -8.28 11.07 -0.20
C CYS A 105 -8.31 9.98 0.89
N PRO A 106 -7.67 8.80 0.63
CA PRO A 106 -7.82 7.61 1.47
C PRO A 106 -6.87 7.57 2.67
N GLY A 107 -6.46 8.70 3.19
CA GLY A 107 -5.56 8.84 4.35
C GLY A 107 -4.34 9.70 4.07
N GLN A 108 -3.97 10.50 5.06
CA GLN A 108 -2.98 11.59 4.94
C GLN A 108 -1.59 11.11 4.50
N HIS A 109 -1.17 9.96 4.99
CA HIS A 109 0.17 9.42 4.76
C HIS A 109 0.18 8.25 3.75
N THR A 110 -0.90 8.09 2.97
CA THR A 110 -0.95 7.10 1.89
C THR A 110 -0.19 7.59 0.66
N THR A 111 0.38 6.66 -0.10
CA THR A 111 1.00 6.97 -1.40
C THR A 111 -0.02 7.54 -2.38
N ALA A 112 -1.29 7.16 -2.28
CA ALA A 112 -2.37 7.71 -3.08
C ALA A 112 -2.56 9.22 -2.85
N THR A 113 -2.59 9.66 -1.59
CA THR A 113 -2.65 11.09 -1.24
C THR A 113 -1.37 11.83 -1.67
N LEU A 114 -0.20 11.18 -1.54
CA LEU A 114 1.07 11.75 -2.03
C LEU A 114 1.00 12.02 -3.53
N LEU A 115 0.58 11.04 -4.33
CA LEU A 115 0.47 11.19 -5.79
C LEU A 115 -0.53 12.29 -6.18
N PHE A 116 -1.69 12.34 -5.51
CA PHE A 116 -2.64 13.42 -5.77
C PHE A 116 -2.00 14.79 -5.51
N ARG A 117 -1.32 14.97 -4.39
CA ARG A 117 -0.64 16.23 -4.07
C ARG A 117 0.53 16.53 -5.00
N LEU A 118 1.25 15.51 -5.47
CA LEU A 118 2.34 15.64 -6.44
C LEU A 118 1.82 16.19 -7.78
N PHE A 119 0.69 15.65 -8.27
CA PHE A 119 0.19 15.95 -9.59
C PHE A 119 -0.85 17.09 -9.64
N HIS A 120 -1.50 17.35 -8.52
CA HIS A 120 -2.52 18.39 -8.37
C HIS A 120 -2.24 19.28 -7.15
N PRO A 121 -1.03 19.90 -7.07
CA PRO A 121 -0.69 20.73 -5.92
C PRO A 121 -1.63 21.93 -5.81
N HIS A 122 -2.26 22.08 -4.64
CA HIS A 122 -3.14 23.24 -4.32
C HIS A 122 -4.33 23.47 -5.25
N THR A 123 -4.75 22.46 -6.01
CA THR A 123 -5.87 22.61 -6.98
C THR A 123 -7.23 22.53 -6.31
N THR A 124 -7.36 21.79 -5.22
CA THR A 124 -8.63 21.58 -4.48
C THR A 124 -8.38 21.53 -2.98
N ARG A 125 -9.46 21.64 -2.19
CA ARG A 125 -9.42 21.25 -0.78
C ARG A 125 -9.35 19.75 -0.68
N VAL A 126 -8.53 19.24 0.25
CA VAL A 126 -8.38 17.80 0.49
C VAL A 126 -8.97 17.44 1.84
N LYS A 127 -9.86 16.44 1.86
CA LYS A 127 -10.39 15.83 3.08
C LYS A 127 -9.99 14.36 3.11
N GLN A 128 -9.41 13.93 4.24
CA GLN A 128 -9.08 12.53 4.46
C GLN A 128 -10.30 11.76 4.96
N VAL A 129 -10.55 10.57 4.38
CA VAL A 129 -11.64 9.67 4.75
C VAL A 129 -11.17 8.21 4.63
N VAL A 130 -11.90 7.29 5.20
CA VAL A 130 -11.65 5.85 4.97
C VAL A 130 -11.90 5.55 3.49
N PHE A 131 -11.02 4.76 2.86
CA PHE A 131 -11.07 4.54 1.41
C PHE A 131 -12.43 4.01 0.91
N SER A 132 -13.10 3.16 1.70
CA SER A 132 -14.43 2.59 1.38
C SER A 132 -15.54 3.64 1.29
N GLU A 133 -15.38 4.81 1.94
CA GLU A 133 -16.36 5.90 1.91
C GLU A 133 -16.25 6.80 0.68
N ILE A 134 -15.16 6.72 -0.08
CA ILE A 134 -14.87 7.67 -1.19
C ILE A 134 -15.90 7.53 -2.31
N MET A 135 -16.10 6.32 -2.85
CA MET A 135 -17.04 6.11 -3.95
C MET A 135 -18.50 6.37 -3.54
N PRO A 136 -18.99 5.89 -2.36
CA PRO A 136 -20.32 6.26 -1.87
C PRO A 136 -20.52 7.77 -1.72
N ALA A 137 -19.54 8.51 -1.22
CA ALA A 137 -19.62 9.96 -1.09
C ALA A 137 -19.67 10.68 -2.46
N LEU A 138 -18.93 10.18 -3.45
CA LEU A 138 -19.03 10.69 -4.83
C LEU A 138 -20.41 10.43 -5.44
N GLN A 139 -20.99 9.25 -5.24
CA GLN A 139 -22.36 8.92 -5.69
C GLN A 139 -23.40 9.85 -5.07
N ARG A 140 -23.25 10.19 -3.78
CA ARG A 140 -24.11 11.17 -3.08
C ARG A 140 -23.78 12.61 -3.43
N LYS A 141 -22.76 12.86 -4.27
CA LYS A 141 -22.28 14.21 -4.68
C LYS A 141 -21.83 15.08 -3.51
N GLU A 142 -21.29 14.46 -2.48
CA GLU A 142 -20.75 15.12 -1.27
C GLU A 142 -19.34 15.68 -1.51
N ALA A 143 -18.68 15.26 -2.59
CA ALA A 143 -17.38 15.76 -3.03
C ALA A 143 -17.33 15.83 -4.57
N ASP A 144 -16.41 16.64 -5.10
CA ASP A 144 -16.20 16.77 -6.53
C ASP A 144 -15.32 15.66 -7.08
N PHE A 145 -14.31 15.24 -6.30
CA PHE A 145 -13.35 14.22 -6.69
C PHE A 145 -13.05 13.26 -5.54
N GLY A 146 -12.57 12.06 -5.90
CA GLY A 146 -12.08 11.08 -4.95
C GLY A 146 -10.91 10.28 -5.51
N VAL A 147 -9.90 10.07 -4.67
CA VAL A 147 -8.74 9.24 -5.01
C VAL A 147 -9.02 7.81 -4.55
N CYS A 148 -9.39 6.96 -5.49
CA CYS A 148 -9.79 5.58 -5.21
C CYS A 148 -8.60 4.60 -5.33
N ILE A 149 -8.56 3.66 -4.40
CA ILE A 149 -7.54 2.62 -4.28
C ILE A 149 -8.21 1.23 -4.18
N HIS A 150 -7.42 0.19 -4.09
CA HIS A 150 -7.85 -1.19 -3.87
C HIS A 150 -8.87 -1.67 -4.93
N GLU A 151 -9.93 -2.37 -4.50
CA GLU A 151 -10.99 -2.88 -5.35
C GLU A 151 -11.77 -1.80 -6.11
N GLY A 152 -11.77 -0.57 -5.62
CA GLY A 152 -12.37 0.57 -6.32
C GLY A 152 -11.83 0.78 -7.74
N ARG A 153 -10.59 0.32 -8.01
CA ARG A 153 -10.01 0.32 -9.36
C ARG A 153 -10.77 -0.61 -10.34
N PHE A 154 -11.45 -1.61 -9.85
CA PHE A 154 -12.19 -2.59 -10.66
C PHE A 154 -13.69 -2.33 -10.72
N THR A 155 -14.26 -1.57 -9.75
CA THR A 155 -15.70 -1.46 -9.53
C THR A 155 -16.28 -0.07 -9.76
N TRP A 156 -15.45 0.94 -10.04
CA TRP A 156 -15.89 2.33 -10.18
C TRP A 156 -16.88 2.56 -11.33
N GLN A 157 -16.77 1.79 -12.43
CA GLN A 157 -17.69 1.88 -13.58
C GLN A 157 -19.10 1.44 -13.18
N ASP A 158 -19.20 0.34 -12.45
CA ASP A 158 -20.48 -0.18 -11.94
C ASP A 158 -21.11 0.78 -10.92
N ALA A 159 -20.28 1.59 -10.24
CA ALA A 159 -20.72 2.65 -9.36
C ALA A 159 -21.23 3.91 -10.09
N GLY A 160 -21.20 3.94 -11.44
CA GLY A 160 -21.64 5.08 -12.26
C GLY A 160 -20.74 6.30 -12.13
N LEU A 161 -19.46 6.12 -11.81
CA LEU A 161 -18.48 7.18 -11.69
C LEU A 161 -17.71 7.37 -13.01
N TYR A 162 -16.99 8.47 -13.12
CA TYR A 162 -16.18 8.82 -14.29
C TYR A 162 -14.71 8.91 -13.91
N LEU A 163 -13.84 8.35 -14.75
CA LEU A 163 -12.39 8.50 -14.61
C LEU A 163 -11.98 9.91 -15.01
N VAL A 164 -11.37 10.61 -14.08
CA VAL A 164 -10.75 11.93 -14.33
C VAL A 164 -9.30 11.73 -14.76
N GLU A 165 -8.55 10.92 -14.02
CA GLU A 165 -7.16 10.61 -14.31
C GLU A 165 -6.74 9.31 -13.62
N ASP A 166 -5.88 8.50 -14.28
CA ASP A 166 -5.12 7.43 -13.64
C ASP A 166 -3.78 8.01 -13.18
N LEU A 167 -3.63 8.21 -11.87
CA LEU A 167 -2.42 8.81 -11.28
C LEU A 167 -1.21 7.87 -11.42
N GLY A 168 -1.45 6.55 -11.53
CA GLY A 168 -0.40 5.58 -11.80
C GLY A 168 0.14 5.71 -13.22
N THR A 169 -0.72 5.80 -14.22
CA THR A 169 -0.33 6.05 -15.61
C THR A 169 0.50 7.33 -15.71
N ARG A 170 0.07 8.40 -15.05
CA ARG A 170 0.85 9.66 -15.05
C ARG A 170 2.22 9.51 -14.38
N TRP A 171 2.31 8.74 -13.30
CA TRP A 171 3.60 8.40 -12.68
C TRP A 171 4.50 7.68 -13.69
N GLU A 172 3.99 6.62 -14.31
CA GLU A 172 4.73 5.78 -15.26
C GLU A 172 5.22 6.57 -16.48
N GLU A 173 4.36 7.44 -17.02
CA GLU A 173 4.71 8.31 -18.16
C GLU A 173 5.80 9.33 -17.81
N THR A 174 5.78 9.86 -16.59
CA THR A 174 6.70 10.92 -16.18
C THR A 174 8.01 10.40 -15.60
N THR A 175 8.04 9.18 -15.04
CA THR A 175 9.23 8.61 -14.39
C THR A 175 9.85 7.45 -15.17
N LYS A 176 9.07 6.77 -16.02
CA LYS A 176 9.43 5.50 -16.67
C LYS A 176 9.78 4.38 -15.67
N ALA A 177 9.30 4.52 -14.44
CA ALA A 177 9.51 3.58 -13.34
C ALA A 177 8.17 2.95 -12.90
N PRO A 178 8.18 1.71 -12.37
CA PRO A 178 7.00 1.16 -11.74
C PRO A 178 6.59 2.01 -10.53
N LEU A 179 5.28 2.08 -10.25
CA LEU A 179 4.79 2.87 -9.13
C LEU A 179 4.93 2.10 -7.82
N PRO A 180 5.68 2.60 -6.82
CA PRO A 180 5.72 2.01 -5.48
C PRO A 180 4.52 2.49 -4.65
N LEU A 181 3.65 1.55 -4.25
CA LEU A 181 2.46 1.84 -3.44
C LEU A 181 2.70 1.67 -1.95
N GLY A 182 3.23 0.52 -1.57
CA GLY A 182 3.49 0.18 -0.18
C GLY A 182 4.34 -1.08 -0.05
N GLY A 183 4.89 -1.30 1.13
CA GLY A 183 5.74 -2.45 1.44
C GLY A 183 5.60 -2.87 2.88
N ILE A 184 6.36 -3.87 3.27
CA ILE A 184 6.52 -4.25 4.68
C ILE A 184 7.75 -3.55 5.22
N ILE A 185 7.64 -2.96 6.41
CA ILE A 185 8.78 -2.35 7.10
C ILE A 185 8.97 -2.99 8.47
N GLY A 186 10.22 -2.99 8.94
CA GLY A 186 10.59 -3.51 10.25
C GLY A 186 11.46 -2.55 11.02
N ALA A 187 11.17 -2.39 12.32
CA ALA A 187 11.89 -1.50 13.21
C ALA A 187 13.32 -1.98 13.46
N PHE A 188 14.32 -1.14 13.23
CA PHE A 188 15.74 -1.46 13.48
C PHE A 188 16.01 -1.84 14.94
N ALA A 189 15.14 -1.44 15.86
CA ALA A 189 15.18 -1.82 17.27
C ALA A 189 15.02 -3.33 17.55
N LEU A 190 14.55 -4.11 16.55
CA LEU A 190 14.50 -5.58 16.64
C LEU A 190 15.88 -6.24 16.46
N GLY A 191 16.85 -5.51 15.88
CA GLY A 191 18.15 -6.05 15.48
C GLY A 191 18.11 -6.75 14.11
N MET A 192 19.21 -6.65 13.37
CA MET A 192 19.26 -7.13 11.97
C MET A 192 19.06 -8.64 11.84
N GLU A 193 19.56 -9.44 12.77
CA GLU A 193 19.38 -10.91 12.77
C GLU A 193 17.89 -11.29 12.84
N THR A 194 17.13 -10.66 13.75
CA THR A 194 15.67 -10.88 13.84
C THR A 194 14.95 -10.40 12.58
N LEU A 195 15.34 -9.24 12.06
CA LEU A 195 14.74 -8.69 10.83
C LEU A 195 14.98 -9.60 9.63
N GLN A 196 16.18 -10.17 9.49
CA GLN A 196 16.49 -11.12 8.42
C GLN A 196 15.66 -12.40 8.55
N GLN A 197 15.50 -12.95 9.76
CA GLN A 197 14.62 -14.11 9.99
C GLN A 197 13.16 -13.79 9.62
N VAL A 198 12.66 -12.60 9.97
CA VAL A 198 11.31 -12.16 9.59
C VAL A 198 11.20 -12.02 8.08
N GLN A 199 12.22 -11.46 7.40
CA GLN A 199 12.26 -11.36 5.94
C GLN A 199 12.15 -12.73 5.27
N GLU A 200 12.88 -13.72 5.75
CA GLU A 200 12.81 -15.09 5.24
C GLU A 200 11.43 -15.70 5.42
N LEU A 201 10.78 -15.50 6.57
CA LEU A 201 9.42 -15.99 6.83
C LEU A 201 8.36 -15.32 5.93
N ILE A 202 8.47 -14.02 5.69
CA ILE A 202 7.59 -13.30 4.77
C ILE A 202 7.76 -13.89 3.36
N ARG A 203 8.99 -14.07 2.91
CA ARG A 203 9.29 -14.65 1.61
C ARG A 203 8.77 -16.08 1.49
N GLU A 204 9.00 -16.91 2.50
CA GLU A 204 8.53 -18.30 2.54
C GLU A 204 7.00 -18.39 2.49
N SER A 205 6.29 -17.54 3.24
CA SER A 205 4.83 -17.46 3.22
C SER A 205 4.29 -17.06 1.83
N LEU A 206 4.94 -16.08 1.19
CA LEU A 206 4.57 -15.65 -0.17
C LEU A 206 4.81 -16.77 -1.20
N LEU A 207 5.96 -17.44 -1.15
CA LEU A 207 6.27 -18.54 -2.07
C LEU A 207 5.30 -19.70 -1.90
N TYR A 208 4.93 -20.05 -0.66
CA TYR A 208 3.88 -21.03 -0.38
C TYR A 208 2.56 -20.66 -1.08
N ALA A 209 2.14 -19.39 -0.98
CA ALA A 209 0.90 -18.93 -1.60
C ALA A 209 0.97 -18.96 -3.14
N LEU A 210 2.13 -18.67 -3.73
CA LEU A 210 2.34 -18.75 -5.19
C LEU A 210 2.34 -20.19 -5.70
N GLU A 211 2.86 -21.13 -4.93
CA GLU A 211 2.82 -22.57 -5.23
C GLU A 211 1.42 -23.18 -5.05
N HIS A 212 0.62 -22.60 -4.14
CA HIS A 212 -0.73 -23.08 -3.79
C HIS A 212 -1.78 -21.96 -3.93
N PRO A 213 -2.06 -21.43 -5.14
CA PRO A 213 -2.79 -20.17 -5.32
C PRO A 213 -4.23 -20.16 -4.82
N ASP A 214 -4.87 -21.32 -4.66
CA ASP A 214 -6.22 -21.43 -4.10
C ASP A 214 -6.24 -21.56 -2.56
N ALA A 215 -5.13 -21.94 -1.94
CA ALA A 215 -5.03 -22.09 -0.47
C ALA A 215 -5.31 -20.78 0.29
N PRO A 216 -4.89 -19.59 -0.18
CA PRO A 216 -5.16 -18.31 0.50
C PRO A 216 -6.61 -17.82 0.41
N LEU A 217 -7.45 -18.34 -0.50
CA LEU A 217 -8.82 -17.85 -0.72
C LEU A 217 -9.67 -17.74 0.56
N PRO A 218 -9.70 -18.72 1.48
CA PRO A 218 -10.44 -18.60 2.74
C PRO A 218 -9.93 -17.46 3.63
N THR A 219 -8.61 -17.24 3.65
CA THR A 219 -8.01 -16.13 4.42
C THR A 219 -8.36 -14.78 3.78
N MET A 220 -8.28 -14.67 2.47
CA MET A 220 -8.66 -13.47 1.73
C MET A 220 -10.13 -13.10 1.98
N ARG A 221 -11.07 -14.04 1.81
CA ARG A 221 -12.51 -13.85 2.06
C ARG A 221 -12.82 -13.41 3.51
N LYS A 222 -12.05 -13.90 4.47
CA LYS A 222 -12.27 -13.57 5.89
C LYS A 222 -12.01 -12.09 6.19
N TYR A 223 -11.11 -11.45 5.46
CA TYR A 223 -10.62 -10.11 5.78
C TYR A 223 -10.91 -9.06 4.71
N ALA A 224 -11.18 -9.47 3.46
CA ALA A 224 -11.49 -8.53 2.38
C ALA A 224 -12.82 -7.81 2.57
N GLN A 225 -12.91 -6.60 2.02
CA GLN A 225 -14.17 -5.86 1.88
C GLN A 225 -15.02 -6.40 0.70
N GLU A 226 -14.36 -7.01 -0.28
CA GLU A 226 -14.97 -7.63 -1.46
C GLU A 226 -15.02 -9.16 -1.29
N PHE A 227 -16.15 -9.76 -1.61
CA PHE A 227 -16.38 -11.20 -1.44
C PHE A 227 -16.43 -11.99 -2.77
N ASN A 228 -16.33 -11.30 -3.91
CA ASN A 228 -16.30 -11.95 -5.20
C ASN A 228 -14.89 -12.51 -5.48
N ASP A 229 -14.78 -13.84 -5.64
CA ASP A 229 -13.49 -14.52 -5.86
C ASP A 229 -12.76 -14.05 -7.11
N GLU A 230 -13.49 -13.69 -8.19
CA GLU A 230 -12.86 -13.17 -9.41
C GLU A 230 -12.20 -11.82 -9.15
N VAL A 231 -12.82 -10.96 -8.36
CA VAL A 231 -12.24 -9.67 -7.96
C VAL A 231 -11.04 -9.88 -7.05
N LEU A 232 -11.13 -10.80 -6.08
CA LEU A 232 -9.99 -11.17 -5.23
C LEU A 232 -8.80 -11.70 -6.05
N LYS A 233 -9.04 -12.60 -7.01
CA LYS A 233 -7.99 -13.14 -7.89
C LYS A 233 -7.38 -12.05 -8.77
N LYS A 234 -8.19 -11.20 -9.41
CA LYS A 234 -7.70 -10.05 -10.19
C LYS A 234 -6.86 -9.10 -9.37
N HIS A 235 -7.22 -8.89 -8.10
CA HIS A 235 -6.43 -8.07 -7.19
C HIS A 235 -5.06 -8.70 -6.94
N VAL A 236 -5.00 -10.01 -6.68
CA VAL A 236 -3.71 -10.73 -6.51
C VAL A 236 -2.89 -10.67 -7.80
N GLU A 237 -3.47 -10.96 -8.96
CA GLU A 237 -2.80 -10.91 -10.27
C GLU A 237 -2.18 -9.54 -10.58
N LEU A 238 -2.85 -8.46 -10.15
CA LEU A 238 -2.38 -7.10 -10.38
C LEU A 238 -1.26 -6.70 -9.41
N TYR A 239 -1.39 -7.03 -8.12
CA TYR A 239 -0.53 -6.48 -7.06
C TYR A 239 0.54 -7.44 -6.57
N VAL A 240 0.44 -8.75 -6.83
CA VAL A 240 1.44 -9.75 -6.47
C VAL A 240 2.25 -10.12 -7.72
N ASN A 241 3.51 -9.74 -7.74
CA ASN A 241 4.39 -9.89 -8.90
C ASN A 241 5.84 -10.11 -8.47
N GLN A 242 6.78 -10.05 -9.40
CA GLN A 242 8.21 -10.24 -9.13
C GLN A 242 8.76 -9.31 -8.03
N TRP A 243 8.27 -8.07 -7.96
CA TRP A 243 8.69 -7.10 -6.93
C TRP A 243 8.05 -7.36 -5.56
N THR A 244 6.97 -8.14 -5.51
CA THR A 244 6.42 -8.65 -4.25
C THR A 244 7.34 -9.74 -3.69
N VAL A 245 7.95 -10.56 -4.56
CA VAL A 245 8.91 -11.59 -4.16
C VAL A 245 10.25 -10.97 -3.75
N ASP A 246 10.75 -10.05 -4.57
CA ASP A 246 12.01 -9.32 -4.29
C ASP A 246 11.94 -7.93 -4.93
N LEU A 247 12.06 -6.91 -4.11
CA LEU A 247 12.06 -5.51 -4.53
C LEU A 247 13.14 -5.23 -5.61
N GLY A 248 14.30 -5.85 -5.49
CA GLY A 248 15.41 -5.75 -6.42
C GLY A 248 15.89 -4.31 -6.68
N GLN A 249 16.82 -4.14 -7.61
CA GLN A 249 17.38 -2.81 -7.92
C GLN A 249 16.33 -1.88 -8.56
N VAL A 250 15.44 -2.41 -9.40
CA VAL A 250 14.38 -1.61 -10.05
C VAL A 250 13.42 -1.03 -9.00
N GLY A 251 13.02 -1.83 -8.01
CA GLY A 251 12.18 -1.36 -6.93
C GLY A 251 12.89 -0.31 -6.05
N LYS A 252 14.16 -0.53 -5.71
CA LYS A 252 14.97 0.46 -4.97
C LYS A 252 15.06 1.80 -5.71
N ASN A 253 15.29 1.76 -7.02
CA ASN A 253 15.33 2.97 -7.85
C ASN A 253 13.96 3.68 -7.90
N ALA A 254 12.86 2.93 -7.96
CA ALA A 254 11.51 3.50 -7.92
C ALA A 254 11.21 4.18 -6.58
N LEU A 255 11.67 3.60 -5.45
CA LEU A 255 11.57 4.23 -4.13
C LEU A 255 12.40 5.52 -4.03
N ALA A 256 13.61 5.53 -4.57
CA ALA A 256 14.44 6.73 -4.63
C ALA A 256 13.76 7.85 -5.44
N GLU A 257 13.16 7.51 -6.60
CA GLU A 257 12.41 8.47 -7.41
C GLU A 257 11.17 9.00 -6.68
N LEU A 258 10.45 8.15 -5.92
CA LEU A 258 9.32 8.58 -5.09
C LEU A 258 9.76 9.58 -4.02
N SER A 259 10.88 9.30 -3.34
CA SER A 259 11.47 10.18 -2.34
C SER A 259 11.86 11.52 -2.93
N ARG A 260 12.59 11.51 -4.06
CA ARG A 260 13.03 12.71 -4.76
C ARG A 260 11.84 13.60 -5.11
N ARG A 261 10.81 13.07 -5.74
CA ARG A 261 9.62 13.83 -6.14
C ARG A 261 8.81 14.34 -4.96
N ALA A 262 8.69 13.55 -3.90
CA ALA A 262 8.01 13.98 -2.68
C ALA A 262 8.74 15.16 -2.00
N ALA A 263 10.07 15.16 -2.02
CA ALA A 263 10.88 16.27 -1.51
C ALA A 263 10.75 17.53 -2.39
N GLU A 264 10.76 17.39 -3.71
CA GLU A 264 10.61 18.52 -4.65
C GLU A 264 9.31 19.32 -4.46
N VAL A 265 8.23 18.65 -4.05
CA VAL A 265 6.93 19.31 -3.80
C VAL A 265 6.69 19.60 -2.32
N GLY A 266 7.70 19.44 -1.46
CA GLY A 266 7.63 19.77 -0.03
C GLY A 266 6.79 18.79 0.80
N LEU A 267 6.53 17.58 0.32
CA LEU A 267 5.86 16.50 1.07
C LEU A 267 6.83 15.74 1.98
N LEU A 268 8.12 15.84 1.69
CA LEU A 268 9.23 15.49 2.58
C LEU A 268 10.13 16.71 2.78
N THR A 269 10.80 16.78 3.92
CA THR A 269 11.74 17.87 4.22
C THR A 269 13.03 17.79 3.38
N GLN A 270 13.38 16.59 2.94
CA GLN A 270 14.52 16.26 2.08
C GLN A 270 14.33 14.90 1.42
N GLU A 271 15.12 14.61 0.40
CA GLU A 271 15.22 13.24 -0.12
C GLU A 271 15.70 12.29 0.98
N THR A 272 15.07 11.12 1.03
CA THR A 272 15.28 10.13 2.08
C THR A 272 15.51 8.77 1.47
N GLU A 273 16.62 8.13 1.82
CA GLU A 273 16.92 6.77 1.40
C GLU A 273 16.25 5.75 2.33
N LEU A 274 15.53 4.81 1.73
CA LEU A 274 14.96 3.66 2.43
C LEU A 274 15.96 2.51 2.42
N LYS A 275 16.46 2.13 3.60
CA LYS A 275 17.32 0.95 3.76
C LYS A 275 16.52 -0.32 3.54
N THR A 276 17.03 -1.24 2.75
CA THR A 276 16.42 -2.55 2.49
C THR A 276 16.93 -3.59 3.49
N ILE A 277 16.04 -4.42 4.00
CA ILE A 277 16.33 -5.61 4.81
C ILE A 277 16.29 -6.79 3.83
N GLU A 278 17.45 -7.40 3.62
CA GLU A 278 17.65 -8.56 2.73
C GLU A 278 17.89 -9.82 3.56
N SER A 279 17.66 -11.00 2.95
CA SER A 279 17.92 -12.30 3.58
C SER A 279 19.41 -12.55 3.77
#